data_835cc8bcaed249f8125a2f9e710684a8
#
_entry.id   835cc8bcaed249f8125a2f9e710684a8
#
_cell.length_a   1.000
_cell.length_b   1.000
_cell.length_c   1.000
_cell.angle_alpha   90.00
_cell.angle_beta   90.00
_cell.angle_gamma   90.00
#
_symmetry.space_group_name_H-M   'P 1'
#
loop_
_entity.id
_entity.type
_entity.pdbx_description
1 polymer ?
#
loop_
_entity_poly.entity_id
_entity_poly.type
_entity_poly.pdbx_seq_one_letter_code
_entity_poly.pdbx_strand_id
1 'polypeptide(L)'
;FGGFPTIAHANGAQNPKAMFQMELNPEAYIRAPLICDPMNMYDVAPDADGAAAILITRSDLSPNNHSSTKTASRVRIAASDITTDTLALHDRPDPLDFRSARYSVEKALFQAGIQRDQVDFYELCDVTTIHAVLSLEAAGFARRGQGWKLATDSSLNLQGELPISTFGGLKARGNPWGAS
;
A
#
# COMPACT_ATOMS: atom_id res chain seq x y z
N PHE A 1 -5.21 -10.80 -11.19
CA PHE A 1 -4.52 -9.52 -10.94
C PHE A 1 -5.46 -8.31 -10.95
N GLY A 2 -6.48 -8.26 -11.81
CA GLY A 2 -7.36 -7.10 -12.01
C GLY A 2 -8.01 -6.51 -10.76
N GLY A 3 -8.20 -7.29 -9.70
CA GLY A 3 -8.75 -6.79 -8.44
C GLY A 3 -7.92 -5.68 -7.80
N PHE A 4 -6.59 -5.75 -7.83
CA PHE A 4 -5.72 -4.73 -7.25
C PHE A 4 -5.84 -3.36 -7.93
N PRO A 5 -5.71 -3.25 -9.27
CA PRO A 5 -5.96 -1.98 -9.95
C PRO A 5 -7.38 -1.48 -9.75
N THR A 6 -8.39 -2.35 -9.75
CA THR A 6 -9.79 -1.97 -9.52
C THR A 6 -9.97 -1.33 -8.13
N ILE A 7 -9.41 -1.93 -7.07
CA ILE A 7 -9.43 -1.37 -5.71
C ILE A 7 -8.72 -0.02 -5.68
N ALA A 8 -7.52 0.07 -6.24
CA ALA A 8 -6.75 1.32 -6.26
C ALA A 8 -7.53 2.44 -6.97
N HIS A 9 -8.14 2.16 -8.13
CA HIS A 9 -8.92 3.14 -8.87
C HIS A 9 -10.24 3.53 -8.16
N ALA A 10 -10.93 2.59 -7.54
CA ALA A 10 -12.12 2.88 -6.73
C ALA A 10 -11.79 3.81 -5.55
N ASN A 11 -10.66 3.58 -4.87
CA ASN A 11 -10.18 4.45 -3.79
C ASN A 11 -9.68 5.80 -4.34
N GLY A 12 -8.97 5.80 -5.47
CA GLY A 12 -8.51 7.02 -6.15
C GLY A 12 -9.66 7.92 -6.62
N ALA A 13 -10.77 7.34 -7.03
CA ALA A 13 -11.96 8.09 -7.42
C ALA A 13 -12.52 8.96 -6.28
N GLN A 14 -12.28 8.58 -5.03
CA GLN A 14 -12.67 9.31 -3.83
C GLN A 14 -11.61 10.32 -3.37
N ASN A 15 -10.42 10.30 -3.95
CA ASN A 15 -9.32 11.20 -3.58
C ASN A 15 -9.20 12.35 -4.58
N PRO A 16 -9.55 13.59 -4.20
CA PRO A 16 -9.48 14.75 -5.11
C PRO A 16 -8.07 15.11 -5.55
N LYS A 17 -7.04 14.50 -4.96
CA LYS A 17 -5.62 14.67 -5.30
C LYS A 17 -5.06 13.50 -6.11
N ALA A 18 -5.85 12.48 -6.38
CA ALA A 18 -5.39 11.37 -7.22
C ALA A 18 -5.26 11.81 -8.69
N MET A 19 -4.28 11.25 -9.37
CA MET A 19 -4.06 11.46 -10.80
C MET A 19 -5.25 10.95 -11.63
N PHE A 20 -5.78 9.78 -11.23
CA PHE A 20 -6.97 9.17 -11.82
C PHE A 20 -8.11 9.13 -10.81
N GLN A 21 -9.13 9.97 -11.04
CA GLN A 21 -10.30 10.11 -10.18
C GLN A 21 -11.52 9.40 -10.78
N MET A 22 -11.31 8.19 -11.26
CA MET A 22 -12.34 7.37 -11.90
C MET A 22 -12.16 5.90 -11.57
N GLU A 23 -13.26 5.21 -11.40
CA GLU A 23 -13.27 3.77 -11.19
C GLU A 23 -12.80 3.02 -12.45
N LEU A 24 -12.11 1.92 -12.25
CA LEU A 24 -11.70 1.03 -13.31
C LEU A 24 -12.76 -0.07 -13.51
N ASN A 25 -13.40 -0.03 -14.65
CA ASN A 25 -14.32 -1.09 -15.08
C ASN A 25 -13.53 -2.39 -15.38
N PRO A 26 -13.98 -3.56 -14.90
CA PRO A 26 -13.35 -4.84 -15.19
C PRO A 26 -13.18 -5.14 -16.69
N GLU A 27 -14.14 -4.74 -17.53
CA GLU A 27 -14.02 -4.89 -18.99
C GLU A 27 -12.90 -4.02 -19.57
N ALA A 28 -12.71 -2.81 -19.07
CA ALA A 28 -11.61 -1.93 -19.48
C ALA A 28 -10.25 -2.54 -19.09
N TYR A 29 -10.17 -3.15 -17.90
CA TYR A 29 -8.98 -3.90 -17.50
C TYR A 29 -8.65 -5.05 -18.46
N ILE A 30 -9.64 -5.87 -18.81
CA ILE A 30 -9.44 -7.04 -19.71
C ILE A 30 -9.01 -6.61 -21.11
N ARG A 31 -9.53 -5.47 -21.60
CA ARG A 31 -9.22 -4.95 -22.96
C ARG A 31 -7.95 -4.10 -23.01
N ALA A 32 -7.34 -3.82 -21.86
CA ALA A 32 -6.17 -2.97 -21.81
C ALA A 32 -4.97 -3.59 -22.55
N PRO A 33 -4.14 -2.78 -23.22
CA PRO A 33 -2.97 -3.28 -23.90
C PRO A 33 -1.97 -3.88 -22.90
N LEU A 34 -1.37 -5.01 -23.28
CA LEU A 34 -0.32 -5.65 -22.50
C LEU A 34 0.96 -4.80 -22.57
N ILE A 35 1.62 -4.65 -21.43
CA ILE A 35 2.98 -4.12 -21.34
C ILE A 35 3.97 -5.28 -21.41
N CYS A 36 3.70 -6.36 -20.66
CA CYS A 36 4.48 -7.59 -20.64
C CYS A 36 3.54 -8.71 -20.19
N ASP A 37 3.30 -9.70 -21.02
CA ASP A 37 2.40 -10.80 -20.68
C ASP A 37 2.75 -11.44 -19.31
N PRO A 38 1.81 -11.59 -18.39
CA PRO A 38 0.36 -11.30 -18.45
C PRO A 38 -0.06 -9.90 -17.95
N MET A 39 0.88 -8.98 -17.72
CA MET A 39 0.59 -7.64 -17.16
C MET A 39 0.13 -6.66 -18.25
N ASN A 40 -0.94 -5.94 -17.96
CA ASN A 40 -1.42 -4.85 -18.82
C ASN A 40 -1.08 -3.47 -18.22
N MET A 41 -1.49 -2.40 -18.91
CA MET A 41 -1.16 -1.04 -18.50
C MET A 41 -1.67 -0.65 -17.11
N TYR A 42 -2.76 -1.24 -16.62
CA TYR A 42 -3.28 -0.98 -15.27
C TYR A 42 -2.54 -1.74 -14.18
N ASP A 43 -1.74 -2.72 -14.54
CA ASP A 43 -0.91 -3.45 -13.59
C ASP A 43 0.35 -2.68 -13.17
N VAL A 44 0.68 -1.59 -13.86
CA VAL A 44 1.86 -0.76 -13.60
C VAL A 44 1.43 0.64 -13.19
N ALA A 45 2.01 1.17 -12.15
CA ALA A 45 1.75 2.53 -11.70
C ALA A 45 2.36 3.56 -12.68
N PRO A 46 1.63 4.63 -13.01
CA PRO A 46 2.17 5.73 -13.82
C PRO A 46 3.12 6.59 -12.99
N ASP A 47 4.14 7.13 -13.63
CA ASP A 47 4.98 8.15 -13.01
C ASP A 47 4.19 9.43 -12.80
N ALA A 48 4.46 10.13 -11.71
CA ALA A 48 3.82 11.40 -11.35
C ALA A 48 4.79 12.28 -10.57
N ASP A 49 4.58 13.59 -10.64
CA ASP A 49 5.22 14.53 -9.74
C ASP A 49 4.43 14.59 -8.42
N GLY A 50 5.13 14.72 -7.31
CA GLY A 50 4.47 14.80 -6.00
C GLY A 50 5.43 15.23 -4.91
N ALA A 51 4.85 15.75 -3.83
CA ALA A 51 5.56 16.07 -2.60
C ALA A 51 4.68 15.81 -1.40
N ALA A 52 5.28 15.34 -0.31
CA ALA A 52 4.62 15.19 0.98
C ALA A 52 5.46 15.87 2.07
N ALA A 53 4.78 16.45 3.05
CA ALA A 53 5.43 17.03 4.23
C ALA A 53 4.73 16.55 5.49
N ILE A 54 5.51 16.06 6.45
CA ILE A 54 5.01 15.59 7.75
C ILE A 54 5.71 16.38 8.85
N LEU A 55 4.94 16.89 9.79
CA LEU A 55 5.48 17.48 11.02
C LEU A 55 5.49 16.45 12.13
N ILE A 56 6.68 16.11 12.60
CA ILE A 56 6.88 15.16 13.69
C ILE A 56 7.42 15.92 14.90
N THR A 57 6.84 15.68 16.07
CA THR A 57 7.29 16.26 17.34
C THR A 57 7.24 15.22 18.45
N ARG A 58 7.95 15.49 19.53
CA ARG A 58 7.83 14.69 20.77
C ARG A 58 6.41 14.86 21.35
N SER A 59 5.89 13.79 21.92
CA SER A 59 4.54 13.77 22.47
C SER A 59 4.34 14.77 23.62
N ASP A 60 5.40 15.05 24.41
CA ASP A 60 5.38 16.02 25.50
C ASP A 60 5.39 17.48 25.02
N LEU A 61 5.88 17.74 23.81
CA LEU A 61 5.88 19.06 23.19
C LEU A 61 4.63 19.33 22.35
N SER A 62 3.77 18.33 22.16
CA SER A 62 2.52 18.52 21.43
C SER A 62 1.59 19.41 22.25
N PRO A 63 1.01 20.50 21.69
CA PRO A 63 0.14 21.39 22.44
C PRO A 63 -0.99 20.62 23.12
N ASN A 64 -1.13 20.83 24.45
CA ASN A 64 -2.28 20.30 25.16
C ASN A 64 -3.56 20.96 24.62
N ASN A 65 -4.62 20.17 24.47
CA ASN A 65 -5.93 20.53 23.94
C ASN A 65 -6.67 21.61 24.75
N HIS A 66 -6.10 22.80 24.91
CA HIS A 66 -6.82 23.94 25.49
C HIS A 66 -7.33 24.95 24.44
N SER A 67 -7.11 24.67 23.16
CA SER A 67 -7.69 25.51 22.09
C SER A 67 -8.98 24.86 21.60
N SER A 68 -10.06 25.61 21.67
CA SER A 68 -11.45 25.27 21.28
C SER A 68 -11.69 25.10 19.77
N THR A 69 -10.64 24.97 18.98
CA THR A 69 -10.71 24.62 17.57
C THR A 69 -10.62 23.11 17.40
N LYS A 70 -11.56 22.53 16.66
CA LYS A 70 -11.75 21.10 16.35
C LYS A 70 -10.47 20.28 16.48
N THR A 71 -10.46 19.38 17.44
CA THR A 71 -9.35 18.52 17.85
C THR A 71 -8.83 17.72 16.66
N ALA A 72 -7.68 18.09 16.12
CA ALA A 72 -6.96 17.22 15.22
C ALA A 72 -6.61 15.94 15.99
N SER A 73 -7.04 14.80 15.48
CA SER A 73 -6.70 13.50 16.08
C SER A 73 -5.18 13.37 16.13
N ARG A 74 -4.64 13.03 17.30
CA ARG A 74 -3.21 12.78 17.45
C ARG A 74 -2.90 11.40 16.91
N VAL A 75 -1.93 11.34 16.00
CA VAL A 75 -1.39 10.09 15.50
C VAL A 75 -0.01 9.90 16.09
N ARG A 76 0.26 8.72 16.62
CA ARG A 76 1.56 8.34 17.19
C ARG A 76 2.27 7.39 16.24
N ILE A 77 3.53 7.63 15.96
CA ILE A 77 4.40 6.63 15.33
C ILE A 77 4.69 5.57 16.39
N ALA A 78 4.08 4.41 16.26
CA ALA A 78 4.21 3.29 17.20
C ALA A 78 5.48 2.49 16.95
N ALA A 79 5.93 2.41 15.72
CA ALA A 79 7.14 1.71 15.31
C ALA A 79 7.74 2.35 14.05
N SER A 80 9.03 2.14 13.85
CA SER A 80 9.74 2.48 12.62
C SER A 80 10.90 1.51 12.45
N ASP A 81 10.97 0.83 11.32
CA ASP A 81 12.07 -0.08 11.00
C ASP A 81 12.49 0.04 9.54
N ILE A 82 13.76 -0.18 9.28
CA ILE A 82 14.34 -0.27 7.95
C ILE A 82 15.11 -1.57 7.84
N THR A 83 14.84 -2.32 6.79
CA THR A 83 15.56 -3.54 6.47
C THR A 83 15.96 -3.52 4.99
N THR A 84 17.18 -3.90 4.70
CA THR A 84 17.70 -4.01 3.34
C THR A 84 17.78 -5.46 2.88
N ASP A 85 17.76 -5.68 1.58
CA ASP A 85 17.96 -6.98 0.96
C ASP A 85 18.97 -6.86 -0.19
N THR A 86 19.33 -7.99 -0.76
CA THR A 86 20.20 -8.07 -1.94
C THR A 86 19.60 -7.25 -3.08
N LEU A 87 20.38 -6.31 -3.61
CA LEU A 87 19.93 -5.37 -4.64
C LEU A 87 19.54 -6.11 -5.93
N ALA A 88 20.47 -6.91 -6.45
CA ALA A 88 20.27 -7.60 -7.71
C ALA A 88 19.32 -8.80 -7.53
N LEU A 89 18.26 -8.84 -8.33
CA LEU A 89 17.23 -9.87 -8.24
C LEU A 89 17.78 -11.29 -8.45
N HIS A 90 18.74 -11.43 -9.38
CA HIS A 90 19.36 -12.71 -9.70
C HIS A 90 20.28 -13.26 -8.59
N ASP A 91 20.69 -12.41 -7.64
CA ASP A 91 21.48 -12.82 -6.48
C ASP A 91 20.61 -13.22 -5.29
N ARG A 92 19.31 -13.06 -5.39
CA ARG A 92 18.38 -13.45 -4.33
C ARG A 92 18.13 -14.95 -4.38
N PRO A 93 18.17 -15.65 -3.25
CA PRO A 93 17.85 -17.08 -3.18
C PRO A 93 16.44 -17.39 -3.69
N ASP A 94 15.52 -16.44 -3.50
CA ASP A 94 14.15 -16.50 -3.94
C ASP A 94 13.68 -15.10 -4.39
N PRO A 95 13.51 -14.88 -5.68
CA PRO A 95 13.10 -13.56 -6.20
C PRO A 95 11.66 -13.17 -5.82
N LEU A 96 10.83 -14.13 -5.41
CA LEU A 96 9.45 -13.89 -4.99
C LEU A 96 9.29 -13.72 -3.46
N ASP A 97 10.36 -13.87 -2.68
CA ASP A 97 10.33 -13.57 -1.25
C ASP A 97 10.81 -12.13 -1.01
N PHE A 98 9.89 -11.26 -0.61
CA PHE A 98 10.21 -9.90 -0.15
C PHE A 98 10.71 -9.95 1.30
N ARG A 99 11.84 -10.63 1.49
CA ARG A 99 12.41 -10.94 2.80
C ARG A 99 12.63 -9.70 3.68
N SER A 100 13.13 -8.60 3.10
CA SER A 100 13.30 -7.34 3.84
C SER A 100 11.97 -6.77 4.32
N ALA A 101 10.95 -6.78 3.48
CA ALA A 101 9.61 -6.32 3.86
C ALA A 101 9.02 -7.19 4.99
N ARG A 102 9.18 -8.51 4.91
CA ARG A 102 8.75 -9.43 5.96
C ARG A 102 9.40 -9.11 7.30
N TYR A 103 10.73 -9.00 7.33
CA TYR A 103 11.45 -8.67 8.57
C TYR A 103 11.09 -7.29 9.11
N SER A 104 10.90 -6.30 8.24
CA SER A 104 10.51 -4.94 8.65
C SER A 104 9.13 -4.94 9.29
N VAL A 105 8.16 -5.64 8.71
CA VAL A 105 6.81 -5.75 9.27
C VAL A 105 6.83 -6.50 10.61
N GLU A 106 7.53 -7.63 10.70
CA GLU A 106 7.64 -8.40 11.94
C GLU A 106 8.23 -7.56 13.08
N LYS A 107 9.31 -6.82 12.82
CA LYS A 107 9.92 -5.92 13.79
C LYS A 107 9.02 -4.75 14.16
N ALA A 108 8.34 -4.15 13.19
CA ALA A 108 7.43 -3.04 13.44
C ALA A 108 6.25 -3.47 14.31
N LEU A 109 5.64 -4.61 14.05
CA LEU A 109 4.56 -5.16 14.88
C LEU A 109 5.06 -5.45 16.30
N PHE A 110 6.26 -6.04 16.44
CA PHE A 110 6.87 -6.30 17.74
C PHE A 110 7.14 -5.00 18.53
N GLN A 111 7.72 -3.97 17.88
CA GLN A 111 7.97 -2.67 18.50
C GLN A 111 6.67 -1.97 18.91
N ALA A 112 5.63 -2.05 18.08
CA ALA A 112 4.33 -1.46 18.35
C ALA A 112 3.56 -2.20 19.45
N GLY A 113 3.91 -3.45 19.73
CA GLY A 113 3.21 -4.32 20.69
C GLY A 113 1.83 -4.74 20.22
N ILE A 114 1.63 -4.86 18.90
CA ILE A 114 0.36 -5.29 18.30
C ILE A 114 0.52 -6.59 17.51
N GLN A 115 -0.60 -7.27 17.33
CA GLN A 115 -0.70 -8.44 16.46
C GLN A 115 -1.17 -8.03 15.07
N ARG A 116 -0.98 -8.91 14.08
CA ARG A 116 -1.33 -8.65 12.68
C ARG A 116 -2.82 -8.43 12.47
N ASP A 117 -3.66 -9.13 13.20
CA ASP A 117 -5.12 -9.01 13.19
C ASP A 117 -5.66 -7.71 13.81
N GLN A 118 -4.77 -6.90 14.40
CA GLN A 118 -5.06 -5.58 14.96
C GLN A 118 -4.68 -4.44 13.99
N VAL A 119 -4.30 -4.78 12.77
CA VAL A 119 -3.99 -3.79 11.72
C VAL A 119 -5.27 -3.43 11.00
N ASP A 120 -5.70 -2.19 11.10
CA ASP A 120 -6.95 -1.68 10.53
C ASP A 120 -6.88 -1.43 9.02
N PHE A 121 -5.70 -1.11 8.49
CA PHE A 121 -5.45 -0.96 7.05
C PHE A 121 -3.95 -1.10 6.74
N TYR A 122 -3.63 -1.38 5.50
CA TYR A 122 -2.25 -1.56 5.07
C TYR A 122 -1.91 -0.79 3.79
N GLU A 123 -1.09 0.24 3.91
CA GLU A 123 -0.50 0.91 2.75
C GLU A 123 0.74 0.16 2.30
N LEU A 124 0.76 -0.24 1.05
CA LEU A 124 1.80 -1.06 0.46
C LEU A 124 2.34 -0.48 -0.85
N CYS A 125 3.49 -0.96 -1.27
CA CYS A 125 4.04 -0.58 -2.56
C CYS A 125 3.34 -1.38 -3.67
N ASP A 126 2.46 -0.74 -4.40
CA ASP A 126 1.71 -1.31 -5.52
C ASP A 126 2.20 -0.80 -6.89
N VAL A 127 3.50 -0.49 -7.00
CA VAL A 127 4.12 -0.03 -8.26
C VAL A 127 3.82 -0.98 -9.42
N THR A 128 3.74 -2.27 -9.16
CA THR A 128 3.07 -3.23 -10.04
C THR A 128 2.12 -4.11 -9.23
N THR A 129 1.18 -4.75 -9.89
CA THR A 129 0.25 -5.68 -9.22
C THR A 129 0.97 -6.81 -8.51
N ILE A 130 2.05 -7.33 -9.09
CA ILE A 130 2.84 -8.40 -8.44
C ILE A 130 3.51 -7.90 -7.15
N HIS A 131 3.94 -6.63 -7.09
CA HIS A 131 4.48 -6.06 -5.85
C HIS A 131 3.43 -5.98 -4.76
N ALA A 132 2.18 -5.64 -5.09
CA ALA A 132 1.08 -5.65 -4.12
C ALA A 132 0.83 -7.06 -3.56
N VAL A 133 0.77 -8.07 -4.44
CA VAL A 133 0.61 -9.49 -4.05
C VAL A 133 1.72 -9.92 -3.09
N LEU A 134 2.98 -9.71 -3.50
CA LEU A 134 4.15 -10.14 -2.71
C LEU A 134 4.29 -9.34 -1.41
N SER A 135 3.85 -8.08 -1.37
CA SER A 135 3.82 -7.28 -0.14
C SER A 135 2.82 -7.83 0.89
N LEU A 136 1.63 -8.26 0.44
CA LEU A 136 0.64 -8.90 1.33
C LEU A 136 1.14 -10.24 1.87
N GLU A 137 1.83 -11.03 1.05
CA GLU A 137 2.45 -12.29 1.47
C GLU A 137 3.60 -12.04 2.45
N ALA A 138 4.48 -11.09 2.16
CA ALA A 138 5.60 -10.73 3.02
C ALA A 138 5.12 -10.18 4.38
N ALA A 139 4.08 -9.35 4.38
CA ALA A 139 3.47 -8.85 5.61
C ALA A 139 2.70 -9.95 6.39
N GLY A 140 2.48 -11.12 5.77
CA GLY A 140 1.82 -12.28 6.36
C GLY A 140 0.30 -12.18 6.42
N PHE A 141 -0.30 -11.28 5.66
CA PHE A 141 -1.75 -11.22 5.48
C PHE A 141 -2.26 -12.33 4.55
N ALA A 142 -1.39 -12.89 3.73
CA ALA A 142 -1.66 -14.06 2.94
C ALA A 142 -0.53 -15.09 3.07
N ARG A 143 -0.86 -16.37 2.86
CA ARG A 143 0.16 -17.41 2.70
C ARG A 143 0.88 -17.22 1.36
N ARG A 144 2.12 -17.64 1.30
CA ARG A 144 2.92 -17.61 0.07
C ARG A 144 2.16 -18.25 -1.11
N GLY A 145 2.15 -17.54 -2.25
CA GLY A 145 1.45 -17.93 -3.47
C GLY A 145 -0.07 -17.77 -3.40
N GLN A 146 -0.62 -17.12 -2.36
CA GLN A 146 -2.05 -16.94 -2.18
C GLN A 146 -2.49 -15.46 -2.08
N GLY A 147 -1.54 -14.51 -2.09
CA GLY A 147 -1.84 -13.09 -1.94
C GLY A 147 -2.82 -12.55 -2.99
N TRP A 148 -2.79 -13.09 -4.20
CA TRP A 148 -3.70 -12.71 -5.28
C TRP A 148 -5.18 -13.00 -4.94
N LYS A 149 -5.48 -13.98 -4.08
CA LYS A 149 -6.85 -14.35 -3.71
C LYS A 149 -7.54 -13.25 -2.91
N LEU A 150 -6.80 -12.48 -2.14
CA LEU A 150 -7.37 -11.40 -1.34
C LEU A 150 -8.03 -10.30 -2.18
N ALA A 151 -7.63 -10.15 -3.44
CA ALA A 151 -8.24 -9.19 -4.35
C ALA A 151 -9.45 -9.74 -5.12
N THR A 152 -9.87 -10.98 -4.84
CA THR A 152 -11.04 -11.60 -5.48
C THR A 152 -12.34 -11.45 -4.68
N ASP A 153 -12.21 -10.99 -3.46
CA ASP A 153 -13.33 -10.66 -2.58
C ASP A 153 -13.26 -9.19 -2.14
N SER A 154 -14.15 -8.76 -1.26
CA SER A 154 -14.21 -7.38 -0.78
C SER A 154 -13.30 -7.08 0.42
N SER A 155 -12.49 -8.03 0.87
CA SER A 155 -11.69 -7.89 2.10
C SER A 155 -10.68 -6.74 2.04
N LEU A 156 -10.16 -6.43 0.85
CA LEU A 156 -9.19 -5.36 0.63
C LEU A 156 -9.82 -3.99 0.29
N ASN A 157 -11.13 -3.92 0.13
CA ASN A 157 -11.85 -2.67 -0.15
C ASN A 157 -11.85 -1.75 1.09
N LEU A 158 -12.15 -0.45 0.93
CA LEU A 158 -12.20 0.52 2.04
C LEU A 158 -13.11 0.10 3.20
N GLN A 159 -14.13 -0.71 2.95
CA GLN A 159 -15.05 -1.21 3.95
C GLN A 159 -14.77 -2.69 4.32
N GLY A 160 -13.69 -3.25 3.82
CA GLY A 160 -13.27 -4.63 4.06
C GLY A 160 -12.52 -4.81 5.38
N GLU A 161 -12.04 -6.04 5.60
CA GLU A 161 -11.30 -6.40 6.82
C GLU A 161 -9.87 -5.81 6.84
N LEU A 162 -9.24 -5.66 5.67
CA LEU A 162 -7.89 -5.11 5.53
C LEU A 162 -7.84 -4.15 4.32
N PRO A 163 -8.36 -2.94 4.42
CA PRO A 163 -8.24 -1.95 3.35
C PRO A 163 -6.79 -1.72 2.93
N ILE A 164 -6.56 -1.69 1.61
CA ILE A 164 -5.27 -1.36 1.04
C ILE A 164 -5.37 -0.17 0.09
N SER A 165 -4.24 0.46 -0.21
CA SER A 165 -4.17 1.56 -1.20
C SER A 165 -5.29 2.59 -1.00
N THR A 166 -5.52 2.98 0.26
CA THR A 166 -6.73 3.69 0.71
C THR A 166 -6.91 5.06 0.06
N PHE A 167 -5.84 5.66 -0.47
CA PHE A 167 -5.84 6.92 -1.22
C PHE A 167 -5.67 6.72 -2.74
N GLY A 168 -5.79 5.49 -3.23
CA GLY A 168 -5.65 5.14 -4.65
C GLY A 168 -4.32 4.45 -4.99
N GLY A 169 -3.49 4.15 -3.99
CA GLY A 169 -2.18 3.52 -4.17
C GLY A 169 -1.30 4.31 -5.15
N LEU A 170 -0.26 3.69 -5.66
CA LEU A 170 0.56 4.28 -6.72
C LEU A 170 -0.13 4.22 -8.09
N LYS A 171 -1.06 3.26 -8.27
CA LYS A 171 -1.75 3.01 -9.54
C LYS A 171 -2.73 4.13 -9.93
N ALA A 172 -3.52 4.63 -8.99
CA ALA A 172 -4.50 5.67 -9.27
C ALA A 172 -4.06 7.04 -8.76
N ARG A 173 -3.37 7.12 -7.63
CA ARG A 173 -2.83 8.37 -7.11
C ARG A 173 -1.68 8.89 -7.97
N GLY A 174 -0.90 8.02 -8.58
CA GLY A 174 0.35 8.26 -9.26
C GLY A 174 1.56 7.88 -8.40
N ASN A 175 2.68 7.62 -9.04
CA ASN A 175 3.94 7.21 -8.38
C ASN A 175 4.95 8.36 -8.38
N PRO A 176 5.05 9.16 -7.31
CA PRO A 176 6.06 10.21 -7.16
C PRO A 176 7.35 9.66 -6.51
N TRP A 177 7.63 8.38 -6.66
CA TRP A 177 8.79 7.67 -6.09
C TRP A 177 8.89 7.88 -4.58
N GLY A 178 9.92 8.55 -4.09
CA GLY A 178 10.16 8.73 -2.67
C GLY A 178 9.18 9.66 -1.92
N ALA A 179 8.25 10.29 -2.61
CA ALA A 179 7.23 11.17 -2.00
C ALA A 179 5.86 10.49 -1.80
N SER A 180 5.78 9.15 -1.96
CA SER A 180 4.54 8.38 -1.78
C SER A 180 4.25 8.01 -0.35
#